data_5d98edbad6f37730714b036d8c5bb4da
#
_entry.id   5d98edbad6f37730714b036d8c5bb4da
#
_cell.length_a   1.000
_cell.length_b   1.000
_cell.length_c   1.000
_cell.angle_alpha   90.00
_cell.angle_beta   90.00
_cell.angle_gamma   90.00
#
_symmetry.space_group_name_H-M   'P 1'
#
loop_
_entity.id
_entity.type
_entity.pdbx_description
1 polymer ?
#
loop_
_entity_poly.entity_id
_entity_poly.type
_entity_poly.pdbx_seq_one_letter_code
_entity_poly.pdbx_strand_id
1 'polypeptide(L)'
;MAKGKKTKRAKAGDGQVLIASYKRAYRDYDISDTYEAGMVLTGSEVKSLREGGNAQIAEGYARVQRGEMWLDGIHIPPYTNAIGFGAHDPDRTRKLLLNRAEIDKLDARTRQGGLTLVPLRLYWKDGRAKIELGLAKGRTKGDKRQHMAERDADREMQTAINRANKYGEHA
;
A
#
# COMPACT_ATOMS: atom_id res chain seq x y z
N MET A 1 -24.65 25.86 0.01
CA MET A 1 -24.52 24.48 0.52
C MET A 1 -23.71 23.66 -0.47
N ALA A 2 -22.46 23.40 -0.19
CA ALA A 2 -21.60 22.61 -1.08
C ALA A 2 -21.92 21.12 -0.86
N LYS A 3 -22.45 20.46 -1.89
CA LYS A 3 -22.63 19.00 -1.92
C LYS A 3 -21.26 18.33 -1.95
N GLY A 4 -20.86 17.71 -0.84
CA GLY A 4 -19.65 16.91 -0.75
C GLY A 4 -19.67 15.80 -1.81
N LYS A 5 -18.70 15.83 -2.73
CA LYS A 5 -18.43 14.76 -3.68
C LYS A 5 -18.05 13.50 -2.90
N LYS A 6 -18.94 12.53 -2.78
CA LYS A 6 -18.61 11.18 -2.34
C LYS A 6 -17.66 10.58 -3.38
N THR A 7 -16.37 10.57 -3.08
CA THR A 7 -15.37 9.85 -3.88
C THR A 7 -15.70 8.35 -3.81
N LYS A 8 -16.07 7.76 -4.95
CA LYS A 8 -16.25 6.32 -5.09
C LYS A 8 -14.92 5.64 -4.76
N ARG A 9 -14.89 4.92 -3.63
CA ARG A 9 -13.76 4.03 -3.28
C ARG A 9 -13.66 2.95 -4.35
N ALA A 10 -12.49 2.83 -4.99
CA ALA A 10 -12.22 1.77 -5.94
C ALA A 10 -12.30 0.41 -5.20
N LYS A 11 -13.10 -0.52 -5.71
CA LYS A 11 -13.14 -1.90 -5.22
C LYS A 11 -11.83 -2.58 -5.63
N ALA A 12 -11.01 -2.94 -4.67
CA ALA A 12 -9.93 -3.89 -4.91
C ALA A 12 -10.52 -5.30 -4.79
N GLY A 13 -10.35 -6.16 -5.77
CA GLY A 13 -10.84 -7.56 -5.90
C GLY A 13 -11.69 -8.14 -4.77
N ASP A 14 -12.33 -9.23 -5.03
CA ASP A 14 -13.35 -9.93 -4.27
C ASP A 14 -13.42 -9.63 -2.74
N GLY A 15 -14.45 -8.86 -2.31
CA GLY A 15 -14.69 -8.54 -0.89
C GLY A 15 -13.75 -7.54 -0.23
N GLN A 16 -12.80 -6.95 -0.96
CA GLN A 16 -11.85 -5.98 -0.43
C GLN A 16 -12.31 -4.53 -0.68
N VAL A 17 -12.15 -3.68 0.33
CA VAL A 17 -12.41 -2.23 0.23
C VAL A 17 -11.11 -1.46 0.41
N LEU A 18 -10.60 -0.86 -0.65
CA LEU A 18 -9.35 -0.10 -0.62
C LEU A 18 -9.48 1.13 0.28
N ILE A 19 -8.52 1.32 1.19
CA ILE A 19 -8.37 2.49 2.06
C ILE A 19 -7.32 3.44 1.49
N ALA A 20 -6.11 2.93 1.24
CA ALA A 20 -4.99 3.70 0.73
C ALA A 20 -4.10 2.85 -0.20
N SER A 21 -3.41 3.49 -1.12
CA SER A 21 -2.45 2.81 -2.00
C SER A 21 -1.25 3.69 -2.32
N TYR A 22 -0.07 3.07 -2.36
CA TYR A 22 1.16 3.71 -2.80
C TYR A 22 1.42 3.42 -4.28
N LYS A 23 0.76 4.17 -5.16
CA LYS A 23 0.81 3.95 -6.62
C LYS A 23 2.21 4.11 -7.22
N ARG A 24 3.08 4.91 -6.59
CA ARG A 24 4.44 5.17 -7.06
C ARG A 24 5.45 4.10 -6.63
N ALA A 25 5.05 3.15 -5.76
CA ALA A 25 5.96 2.13 -5.24
C ALA A 25 6.72 1.39 -6.36
N TYR A 26 6.02 0.95 -7.39
CA TYR A 26 6.62 0.23 -8.53
C TYR A 26 7.54 1.09 -9.42
N ARG A 27 7.43 2.41 -9.33
CA ARG A 27 8.37 3.34 -9.98
C ARG A 27 9.63 3.53 -9.14
N ASP A 28 9.45 3.65 -7.82
CA ASP A 28 10.52 4.01 -6.90
C ASP A 28 11.33 2.79 -6.44
N TYR A 29 10.71 1.62 -6.48
CA TYR A 29 11.28 0.34 -6.02
C TYR A 29 11.13 -0.76 -7.07
N ASP A 30 12.07 -1.69 -7.04
CA ASP A 30 11.95 -2.99 -7.66
C ASP A 30 11.36 -3.98 -6.64
N ILE A 31 10.14 -4.43 -6.87
CA ILE A 31 9.37 -5.26 -5.93
C ILE A 31 9.43 -6.70 -6.41
N SER A 32 10.07 -7.57 -5.60
CA SER A 32 10.26 -8.99 -5.94
C SER A 32 9.11 -9.87 -5.48
N ASP A 33 8.61 -9.65 -4.27
CA ASP A 33 7.55 -10.45 -3.63
C ASP A 33 6.58 -9.57 -2.87
N THR A 34 5.34 -10.03 -2.72
CA THR A 34 4.32 -9.35 -1.93
C THR A 34 3.77 -10.25 -0.83
N TYR A 35 3.43 -9.67 0.32
CA TYR A 35 2.92 -10.37 1.50
C TYR A 35 1.71 -9.62 2.07
N GLU A 36 0.65 -10.36 2.40
CA GLU A 36 -0.51 -9.80 3.09
C GLU A 36 -0.30 -9.93 4.60
N ALA A 37 -0.41 -8.83 5.33
CA ALA A 37 -0.34 -8.79 6.78
C ALA A 37 -1.63 -8.26 7.38
N GLY A 38 -2.02 -8.79 8.54
CA GLY A 38 -3.02 -8.16 9.40
C GLY A 38 -2.41 -6.94 10.10
N MET A 39 -3.21 -5.93 10.40
CA MET A 39 -2.75 -4.73 11.12
C MET A 39 -3.45 -4.62 12.48
N VAL A 40 -2.68 -4.48 13.54
CA VAL A 40 -3.21 -4.22 14.89
C VAL A 40 -3.50 -2.74 15.04
N LEU A 41 -4.79 -2.40 15.08
CA LEU A 41 -5.29 -1.03 15.18
C LEU A 41 -6.02 -0.82 16.50
N THR A 42 -6.01 0.43 16.98
CA THR A 42 -6.86 0.88 18.09
C THR A 42 -8.29 1.14 17.59
N GLY A 43 -9.25 1.21 18.51
CA GLY A 43 -10.65 1.48 18.15
C GLY A 43 -10.84 2.82 17.44
N SER A 44 -10.11 3.86 17.84
CA SER A 44 -10.14 5.18 17.19
C SER A 44 -9.56 5.18 15.77
N GLU A 45 -8.50 4.41 15.52
CA GLU A 45 -7.95 4.23 14.17
C GLU A 45 -8.95 3.50 13.26
N VAL A 46 -9.58 2.44 13.75
CA VAL A 46 -10.61 1.70 13.00
C VAL A 46 -11.76 2.62 12.63
N LYS A 47 -12.26 3.44 13.58
CA LYS A 47 -13.32 4.41 13.32
C LYS A 47 -12.91 5.46 12.29
N SER A 48 -11.72 6.06 12.46
CA SER A 48 -11.17 7.02 11.50
C SER A 48 -11.12 6.44 10.07
N LEU A 49 -10.57 5.24 9.90
CA LEU A 49 -10.47 4.61 8.58
C LEU A 49 -11.84 4.22 7.99
N ARG A 50 -12.82 3.84 8.80
CA ARG A 50 -14.19 3.51 8.36
C ARG A 50 -14.96 4.73 7.91
N GLU A 51 -14.80 5.86 8.58
CA GLU A 51 -15.46 7.13 8.24
C GLU A 51 -14.81 7.86 7.06
N GLY A 52 -13.78 7.30 6.46
CA GLY A 52 -13.15 7.85 5.28
C GLY A 52 -11.82 8.55 5.55
N GLY A 53 -11.24 8.37 6.73
CA GLY A 53 -9.90 8.84 7.05
C GLY A 53 -8.91 8.43 5.97
N ASN A 54 -8.19 9.40 5.40
CA ASN A 54 -7.27 9.19 4.30
C ASN A 54 -5.88 8.83 4.86
N ALA A 55 -5.62 7.54 5.04
CA ALA A 55 -4.31 7.08 5.50
C ALA A 55 -3.22 7.38 4.47
N GLN A 56 -2.07 7.84 4.92
CA GLN A 56 -0.87 8.05 4.12
C GLN A 56 0.11 6.91 4.40
N ILE A 57 0.43 6.12 3.39
CA ILE A 57 1.29 4.94 3.52
C ILE A 57 2.59 5.03 2.72
N ALA A 58 2.75 6.06 1.88
CA ALA A 58 3.84 6.15 0.92
C ALA A 58 5.24 6.24 1.55
N GLU A 59 5.35 6.78 2.76
CA GLU A 59 6.61 6.93 3.50
C GLU A 59 6.83 5.78 4.50
N GLY A 60 5.87 4.85 4.55
CA GLY A 60 5.92 3.72 5.46
C GLY A 60 6.97 2.68 5.08
N TYR A 61 7.45 1.98 6.07
CA TYR A 61 8.29 0.80 5.93
C TYR A 61 8.02 -0.19 7.06
N ALA A 62 8.17 -1.47 6.77
CA ALA A 62 8.05 -2.50 7.78
C ALA A 62 9.44 -3.06 8.16
N ARG A 63 9.60 -3.44 9.40
CA ARG A 63 10.82 -4.03 9.95
C ARG A 63 10.52 -5.17 10.91
N VAL A 64 11.42 -6.13 10.99
CA VAL A 64 11.36 -7.19 12.00
C VAL A 64 12.17 -6.75 13.23
N GLN A 65 11.54 -6.80 14.39
CA GLN A 65 12.17 -6.51 15.66
C GLN A 65 11.74 -7.55 16.70
N ARG A 66 12.70 -8.23 17.30
CA ARG A 66 12.47 -9.28 18.32
C ARG A 66 11.50 -10.37 17.84
N GLY A 67 11.59 -10.75 16.56
CA GLY A 67 10.73 -11.77 15.96
C GLY A 67 9.30 -11.33 15.68
N GLU A 68 9.02 -10.05 15.75
CA GLU A 68 7.72 -9.46 15.41
C GLU A 68 7.88 -8.46 14.26
N MET A 69 6.82 -8.32 13.46
CA MET A 69 6.79 -7.35 12.35
C MET A 69 6.14 -6.05 12.82
N TRP A 70 6.80 -4.94 12.53
CA TRP A 70 6.37 -3.59 12.88
C TRP A 70 6.34 -2.69 11.65
N LEU A 71 5.37 -1.79 11.62
CA LEU A 71 5.17 -0.82 10.55
C LEU A 71 5.34 0.59 11.11
N ASP A 72 6.29 1.32 10.54
CA ASP A 72 6.59 2.71 10.88
C ASP A 72 6.31 3.63 9.69
N GLY A 73 6.23 4.94 9.94
CA GLY A 73 6.16 5.97 8.91
C GLY A 73 4.83 6.03 8.15
N ILE A 74 3.75 5.48 8.70
CA ILE A 74 2.42 5.67 8.14
C ILE A 74 1.57 6.61 9.02
N HIS A 75 0.76 7.45 8.38
CA HIS A 75 -0.12 8.38 9.03
C HIS A 75 -1.58 7.92 8.92
N ILE A 76 -2.27 7.76 10.05
CA ILE A 76 -3.71 7.53 10.12
C ILE A 76 -4.31 8.73 10.84
N PRO A 77 -5.14 9.55 10.17
CA PRO A 77 -5.66 10.77 10.77
C PRO A 77 -6.49 10.48 12.03
N PRO A 78 -6.48 11.42 13.01
CA PRO A 78 -7.28 11.28 14.21
C PRO A 78 -8.77 11.10 13.89
N TYR A 79 -9.45 10.34 14.72
CA TYR A 79 -10.91 10.26 14.65
C TYR A 79 -11.51 11.56 15.20
N THR A 80 -12.28 12.28 14.38
CA THR A 80 -12.79 13.64 14.68
C THR A 80 -13.64 13.71 15.96
N ASN A 81 -14.31 12.63 16.30
CA ASN A 81 -15.16 12.54 17.49
C ASN A 81 -14.45 11.92 18.71
N ALA A 82 -13.16 11.58 18.60
CA ALA A 82 -12.38 11.13 19.75
C ALA A 82 -11.90 12.34 20.54
N ILE A 83 -12.48 12.55 21.71
CA ILE A 83 -12.12 13.65 22.63
C ILE A 83 -11.29 13.07 23.78
N GLY A 84 -10.15 13.70 24.10
CA GLY A 84 -9.30 13.34 25.22
C GLY A 84 -8.59 11.99 25.07
N PHE A 85 -8.66 11.13 26.09
CA PHE A 85 -7.94 9.84 26.15
C PHE A 85 -8.32 8.82 25.07
N GLY A 86 -9.35 9.08 24.27
CA GLY A 86 -9.77 8.23 23.15
C GLY A 86 -9.03 8.49 21.84
N ALA A 87 -8.24 9.56 21.76
CA ALA A 87 -7.47 9.89 20.56
C ALA A 87 -6.22 9.00 20.45
N HIS A 88 -5.91 8.58 19.22
CA HIS A 88 -4.66 7.87 18.95
C HIS A 88 -3.59 8.82 18.43
N ASP A 89 -2.31 8.45 18.58
CA ASP A 89 -1.22 9.09 17.89
C ASP A 89 -1.27 8.71 16.40
N PRO A 90 -1.44 9.67 15.47
CA PRO A 90 -1.54 9.39 14.04
C PRO A 90 -0.34 8.66 13.45
N ASP A 91 0.84 8.91 13.99
CA ASP A 91 2.12 8.43 13.44
C ASP A 91 2.75 7.28 14.25
N ARG A 92 2.01 6.71 15.19
CA ARG A 92 2.53 5.62 16.03
C ARG A 92 2.98 4.41 15.21
N THR A 93 3.94 3.67 15.72
CA THR A 93 4.34 2.36 15.22
C THR A 93 3.21 1.33 15.40
N ARG A 94 2.94 0.51 14.38
CA ARG A 94 1.87 -0.49 14.39
C ARG A 94 2.41 -1.88 14.20
N LYS A 95 1.90 -2.82 15.00
CA LYS A 95 2.25 -4.23 14.86
C LYS A 95 1.52 -4.84 13.67
N LEU A 96 2.25 -5.65 12.90
CA LEU A 96 1.70 -6.43 11.80
C LEU A 96 1.66 -7.91 12.16
N LEU A 97 0.63 -8.59 11.68
CA LEU A 97 0.39 -10.01 11.92
C LEU A 97 0.65 -10.79 10.63
N LEU A 98 1.70 -11.59 10.64
CA LEU A 98 2.06 -12.56 9.60
C LEU A 98 2.35 -13.92 10.24
N ASN A 99 2.45 -14.95 9.40
CA ASN A 99 2.90 -16.26 9.84
C ASN A 99 4.37 -16.20 10.28
N ARG A 100 4.74 -16.99 11.29
CA ARG A 100 6.10 -17.02 11.83
C ARG A 100 7.15 -17.29 10.75
N ALA A 101 6.88 -18.27 9.90
CA ALA A 101 7.77 -18.62 8.78
C ALA A 101 7.98 -17.47 7.79
N GLU A 102 6.96 -16.65 7.55
CA GLU A 102 7.07 -15.46 6.70
C GLU A 102 7.92 -14.38 7.37
N ILE A 103 7.73 -14.14 8.67
CA ILE A 103 8.53 -13.18 9.44
C ILE A 103 10.01 -13.59 9.42
N ASP A 104 10.32 -14.86 9.69
CA ASP A 104 11.70 -15.35 9.71
C ASP A 104 12.36 -15.25 8.33
N LYS A 105 11.63 -15.57 7.25
CA LYS A 105 12.09 -15.42 5.87
C LYS A 105 12.36 -13.96 5.51
N LEU A 106 11.47 -13.05 5.90
CA LEU A 106 11.60 -11.62 5.63
C LEU A 106 12.74 -11.00 6.44
N ASP A 107 12.92 -11.41 7.70
CA ASP A 107 14.04 -10.98 8.53
C ASP A 107 15.38 -11.39 7.90
N ALA A 108 15.52 -12.64 7.48
CA ALA A 108 16.73 -13.12 6.81
C ALA A 108 17.03 -12.34 5.53
N ARG A 109 16.02 -12.08 4.69
CA ARG A 109 16.19 -11.37 3.41
C ARG A 109 16.50 -9.88 3.59
N THR A 110 15.90 -9.22 4.56
CA THR A 110 16.15 -7.79 4.82
C THR A 110 17.50 -7.56 5.50
N ARG A 111 17.97 -8.49 6.33
CA ARG A 111 19.31 -8.42 6.96
C ARG A 111 20.46 -8.59 5.98
N GLN A 112 20.26 -9.29 4.88
CA GLN A 112 21.29 -9.44 3.83
C GLN A 112 21.63 -8.13 3.12
N GLY A 113 20.87 -7.07 3.39
CA GLY A 113 21.12 -5.72 2.92
C GLY A 113 20.49 -5.39 1.56
N GLY A 114 20.20 -4.11 1.37
CA GLY A 114 19.66 -3.58 0.12
C GLY A 114 18.16 -3.84 -0.12
N LEU A 115 17.50 -4.63 0.72
CA LEU A 115 16.07 -4.88 0.64
C LEU A 115 15.34 -4.20 1.80
N THR A 116 14.16 -3.68 1.50
CA THR A 116 13.24 -3.09 2.48
C THR A 116 11.82 -3.60 2.25
N LEU A 117 10.97 -3.46 3.24
CA LEU A 117 9.56 -3.79 3.14
C LEU A 117 8.75 -2.50 3.07
N VAL A 118 8.08 -2.27 1.94
CA VAL A 118 7.27 -1.07 1.70
C VAL A 118 5.79 -1.41 1.64
N PRO A 119 4.90 -0.62 2.26
CA PRO A 119 3.47 -0.82 2.14
C PRO A 119 3.00 -0.42 0.74
N LEU A 120 2.23 -1.28 0.09
CA LEU A 120 1.69 -1.07 -1.25
C LEU A 120 0.24 -0.66 -1.22
N ARG A 121 -0.58 -1.36 -0.43
CA ARG A 121 -2.02 -1.12 -0.29
C ARG A 121 -2.47 -1.41 1.13
N LEU A 122 -3.37 -0.57 1.62
CA LEU A 122 -4.12 -0.76 2.86
C LEU A 122 -5.60 -0.91 2.50
N TYR A 123 -6.27 -1.95 3.00
CA TYR A 123 -7.65 -2.28 2.64
C TYR A 123 -8.38 -3.03 3.75
N TRP A 124 -9.70 -3.00 3.70
CA TRP A 124 -10.55 -3.87 4.50
C TRP A 124 -10.76 -5.19 3.75
N LYS A 125 -10.63 -6.31 4.45
CA LYS A 125 -10.97 -7.65 3.99
C LYS A 125 -11.68 -8.37 5.13
N ASP A 126 -12.90 -8.81 4.91
CA ASP A 126 -13.74 -9.47 5.92
C ASP A 126 -13.81 -8.69 7.25
N GLY A 127 -13.97 -7.37 7.16
CA GLY A 127 -14.04 -6.46 8.31
C GLY A 127 -12.72 -6.20 9.05
N ARG A 128 -11.61 -6.77 8.58
CA ARG A 128 -10.26 -6.63 9.17
C ARG A 128 -9.38 -5.73 8.32
N ALA A 129 -8.57 -4.89 8.97
CA ALA A 129 -7.56 -4.11 8.29
C ALA A 129 -6.40 -5.01 7.84
N LYS A 130 -6.12 -5.00 6.54
CA LYS A 130 -5.02 -5.72 5.90
C LYS A 130 -4.12 -4.75 5.17
N ILE A 131 -2.82 -5.03 5.21
CA ILE A 131 -1.82 -4.30 4.46
C ILE A 131 -1.03 -5.25 3.58
N GLU A 132 -0.83 -4.87 2.33
CA GLU A 132 0.06 -5.56 1.42
C GLU A 132 1.43 -4.92 1.49
N LEU A 133 2.44 -5.71 1.80
CA LEU A 133 3.84 -5.33 1.86
C LEU A 133 4.57 -5.85 0.64
N GLY A 134 5.37 -5.01 0.00
CA GLY A 134 6.31 -5.40 -1.04
C GLY A 134 7.73 -5.55 -0.50
N LEU A 135 8.38 -6.68 -0.76
CA LEU A 135 9.82 -6.82 -0.57
C LEU A 135 10.52 -6.11 -1.72
N ALA A 136 11.20 -5.03 -1.44
CA ALA A 136 11.58 -4.02 -2.41
C ALA A 136 13.06 -3.64 -2.32
N LYS A 137 13.66 -3.40 -3.48
CA LYS A 137 14.97 -2.76 -3.63
C LYS A 137 14.80 -1.36 -4.18
N GLY A 138 15.42 -0.36 -3.55
CA GLY A 138 15.40 1.01 -4.05
C GLY A 138 16.04 1.12 -5.44
N ARG A 139 15.37 1.79 -6.38
CA ARG A 139 15.90 2.05 -7.72
C ARG A 139 16.78 3.29 -7.72
N THR A 140 17.88 3.26 -8.45
CA THR A 140 18.70 4.45 -8.72
C THR A 140 17.97 5.42 -9.67
N LYS A 141 18.49 6.66 -9.81
CA LYS A 141 17.92 7.63 -10.76
C LYS A 141 17.95 7.12 -12.20
N GLY A 142 19.01 6.39 -12.58
CA GLY A 142 19.14 5.76 -13.90
C GLY A 142 18.08 4.70 -14.14
N ASP A 143 17.93 3.78 -13.18
CA ASP A 143 16.94 2.70 -13.25
C ASP A 143 15.51 3.23 -13.32
N LYS A 144 15.21 4.32 -12.57
CA LYS A 144 13.89 4.98 -12.62
C LYS A 144 13.57 5.54 -14.01
N ARG A 145 14.54 6.17 -14.67
CA ARG A 145 14.37 6.72 -16.02
C ARG A 145 14.13 5.62 -17.05
N GLN A 146 14.93 4.55 -16.99
CA GLN A 146 14.79 3.41 -17.89
C GLN A 146 13.42 2.74 -17.71
N HIS A 147 12.99 2.47 -16.49
CA HIS A 147 11.68 1.88 -16.20
C HIS A 147 10.50 2.77 -16.65
N MET A 148 10.64 4.09 -16.56
CA MET A 148 9.62 5.00 -17.09
C MET A 148 9.55 4.94 -18.62
N ALA A 149 10.70 4.93 -19.31
CA ALA A 149 10.76 4.83 -20.78
C ALA A 149 10.15 3.50 -21.26
N GLU A 150 10.44 2.38 -20.60
CA GLU A 150 9.84 1.08 -20.91
C GLU A 150 8.31 1.10 -20.76
N ARG A 151 7.80 1.65 -19.66
CA ARG A 151 6.35 1.76 -19.44
C ARG A 151 5.64 2.69 -20.41
N ASP A 152 6.29 3.75 -20.83
CA ASP A 152 5.71 4.68 -21.83
C ASP A 152 5.69 4.00 -23.20
N ALA A 153 6.75 3.26 -23.58
CA ALA A 153 6.79 2.45 -24.79
C ALA A 153 5.70 1.35 -24.80
N ASP A 154 5.51 0.63 -23.68
CA ASP A 154 4.43 -0.37 -23.55
C ASP A 154 3.05 0.26 -23.69
N ARG A 155 2.85 1.45 -23.09
CA ARG A 155 1.58 2.18 -23.20
C ARG A 155 1.29 2.63 -24.64
N GLU A 156 2.29 3.13 -25.34
CA GLU A 156 2.18 3.52 -26.75
C GLU A 156 1.87 2.29 -27.62
N MET A 157 2.57 1.18 -27.41
CA MET A 157 2.33 -0.07 -28.12
C MET A 157 0.90 -0.58 -27.87
N GLN A 158 0.44 -0.60 -26.61
CA GLN A 158 -0.92 -1.03 -26.27
C GLN A 158 -1.99 -0.10 -26.88
N THR A 159 -1.71 1.21 -26.93
CA THR A 159 -2.61 2.18 -27.58
C THR A 159 -2.67 1.96 -29.09
N ALA A 160 -1.53 1.63 -29.73
CA ALA A 160 -1.47 1.33 -31.16
C ALA A 160 -2.25 0.05 -31.49
N ILE A 161 -2.09 -1.01 -30.69
CA ILE A 161 -2.85 -2.27 -30.84
C ILE A 161 -4.35 -2.03 -30.68
N ASN A 162 -4.77 -1.28 -29.65
CA ASN A 162 -6.17 -0.98 -29.41
C ASN A 162 -6.79 -0.14 -30.56
N ARG A 163 -6.01 0.78 -31.16
CA ARG A 163 -6.45 1.52 -32.35
C ARG A 163 -6.61 0.59 -33.56
N ALA A 164 -5.62 -0.27 -33.81
CA ALA A 164 -5.67 -1.23 -34.93
C ALA A 164 -6.91 -2.15 -34.83
N ASN A 165 -7.18 -2.69 -33.63
CA ASN A 165 -8.35 -3.54 -33.39
C ASN A 165 -9.67 -2.79 -33.59
N LYS A 166 -9.74 -1.52 -33.19
CA LYS A 166 -10.96 -0.69 -33.37
C LYS A 166 -11.27 -0.37 -34.84
N TYR A 167 -10.25 -0.24 -35.70
CA TYR A 167 -10.42 0.02 -37.13
C TYR A 167 -10.45 -1.25 -37.97
N GLY A 168 -10.03 -2.42 -37.45
CA GLY A 168 -10.09 -3.72 -38.13
C GLY A 168 -11.47 -4.39 -38.10
N GLU A 169 -12.37 -3.98 -37.20
CA GLU A 169 -13.74 -4.53 -37.10
C GLU A 169 -14.76 -3.86 -38.07
N HIS A 170 -14.34 -2.90 -38.90
CA HIS A 170 -15.17 -2.20 -39.84
C HIS A 170 -14.74 -2.37 -41.33
N ALA A 171 -13.94 -3.40 -41.57
CA ALA A 171 -13.56 -3.76 -42.95
C ALA A 171 -14.26 -5.04 -43.40
#